data_ad9ead9f2ae90054e70b215c4559baac
#
_entry.id   ad9ead9f2ae90054e70b215c4559baac
#
_cell.length_a   1.000
_cell.length_b   1.000
_cell.length_c   1.000
_cell.angle_alpha   90.00
_cell.angle_beta   90.00
_cell.angle_gamma   90.00
#
_symmetry.space_group_name_H-M   'P 1'
#
loop_
_entity.id
_entity.type
_entity.pdbx_description
1 polymer ?
#
loop_
_entity_poly.entity_id
_entity_poly.type
_entity_poly.pdbx_seq_one_letter_code
_entity_poly.pdbx_strand_id
1 'polypeptide(L)'
;MKTIGYVRVSHLESLNGESFETQSKKITQYSELKDFSVTSIENEVISGGVEIRKRKSLSKIVEKLVRGDRLIVARLDRLSRNILDTLKFVNECKTKGIEIHIVDLGCVTNGGVGQIVLNILTCLAETERIQISERIKAQKHYAKKERKFLGGAMEFGYRKDDKGKLIPDEKEYIILQSMFNLRNQGLGYRKISDEIKKKYGRKIFFQQVHKIMTREHNQKFFNQAYDHSSSNEMRLAV
;
A
#
# COMPACT_ATOMS: atom_id res chain seq x y z
N MET A 1 26.91 -30.57 0.33
CA MET A 1 25.60 -30.17 -0.19
C MET A 1 24.57 -30.54 0.85
N LYS A 2 23.99 -29.51 1.52
CA LYS A 2 23.01 -29.71 2.60
C LYS A 2 21.61 -29.63 2.04
N THR A 3 20.70 -30.44 2.58
CA THR A 3 19.28 -30.39 2.24
C THR A 3 18.49 -30.18 3.53
N ILE A 4 17.83 -29.03 3.65
CA ILE A 4 17.06 -28.70 4.84
C ILE A 4 15.59 -28.65 4.47
N GLY A 5 14.76 -29.36 5.22
CA GLY A 5 13.30 -29.24 5.15
C GLY A 5 12.82 -28.12 6.04
N TYR A 6 11.85 -27.34 5.57
CA TYR A 6 11.16 -26.31 6.37
C TYR A 6 9.67 -26.60 6.43
N VAL A 7 9.15 -26.64 7.64
CA VAL A 7 7.76 -26.95 7.94
C VAL A 7 7.15 -25.83 8.78
N ARG A 8 5.97 -25.37 8.40
CA ARG A 8 5.27 -24.28 9.07
C ARG A 8 3.81 -24.64 9.38
N VAL A 9 3.40 -24.36 10.60
CA VAL A 9 1.98 -24.36 10.98
C VAL A 9 1.63 -23.01 11.61
N SER A 10 0.38 -22.58 11.50
CA SER A 10 -0.15 -21.46 12.28
C SER A 10 -0.83 -22.00 13.54
N HIS A 11 -0.97 -21.15 14.58
CA HIS A 11 -1.71 -21.53 15.79
C HIS A 11 -3.15 -22.00 15.52
N LEU A 12 -3.79 -21.52 14.45
CA LEU A 12 -5.14 -21.92 14.05
C LEU A 12 -5.14 -23.21 13.20
N GLU A 13 -4.09 -23.44 12.42
CA GLU A 13 -3.96 -24.64 11.55
C GLU A 13 -3.54 -25.90 12.35
N SER A 14 -3.00 -25.74 13.57
CA SER A 14 -2.66 -26.87 14.43
C SER A 14 -3.88 -27.73 14.83
N LEU A 15 -5.09 -27.20 14.71
CA LEU A 15 -6.33 -27.92 15.08
C LEU A 15 -7.00 -28.64 13.90
N ASN A 16 -6.89 -28.13 12.65
CA ASN A 16 -7.60 -28.67 11.49
C ASN A 16 -6.79 -28.64 10.18
N GLY A 17 -5.51 -28.30 10.22
CA GLY A 17 -4.65 -28.14 9.04
C GLY A 17 -3.63 -29.26 8.88
N GLU A 18 -2.77 -29.13 7.86
CA GLU A 18 -1.68 -30.04 7.60
C GLU A 18 -0.63 -29.97 8.73
N SER A 19 -0.51 -31.04 9.52
CA SER A 19 0.38 -31.11 10.68
C SER A 19 1.86 -31.06 10.30
N PHE A 20 2.74 -30.81 11.27
CA PHE A 20 4.19 -30.94 11.09
C PHE A 20 4.59 -32.33 10.55
N GLU A 21 3.96 -33.37 11.06
CA GLU A 21 4.23 -34.75 10.66
C GLU A 21 3.89 -34.99 9.20
N THR A 22 2.72 -34.53 8.75
CA THR A 22 2.30 -34.69 7.36
C THR A 22 3.23 -33.95 6.40
N GLN A 23 3.62 -32.73 6.72
CA GLN A 23 4.55 -31.97 5.90
C GLN A 23 5.95 -32.60 5.90
N SER A 24 6.45 -33.04 7.05
CA SER A 24 7.73 -33.71 7.18
C SER A 24 7.76 -35.00 6.37
N LYS A 25 6.70 -35.80 6.44
CA LYS A 25 6.57 -37.05 5.65
C LYS A 25 6.63 -36.76 4.14
N LYS A 26 5.92 -35.73 3.67
CA LYS A 26 5.97 -35.32 2.24
C LYS A 26 7.37 -34.89 1.82
N ILE A 27 8.08 -34.12 2.64
CA ILE A 27 9.45 -33.68 2.38
C ILE A 27 10.38 -34.87 2.30
N THR A 28 10.30 -35.82 3.24
CA THR A 28 11.12 -37.04 3.25
C THR A 28 10.87 -37.90 2.01
N GLN A 29 9.61 -38.19 1.68
CA GLN A 29 9.26 -38.98 0.49
C GLN A 29 9.74 -38.30 -0.81
N TYR A 30 9.58 -36.95 -0.93
CA TYR A 30 10.09 -36.21 -2.07
C TYR A 30 11.62 -36.30 -2.17
N SER A 31 12.30 -36.20 -1.05
CA SER A 31 13.77 -36.31 -0.98
C SER A 31 14.26 -37.66 -1.42
N GLU A 32 13.62 -38.73 -0.97
CA GLU A 32 13.92 -40.13 -1.38
C GLU A 32 13.73 -40.32 -2.88
N LEU A 33 12.62 -39.78 -3.46
CA LEU A 33 12.37 -39.85 -4.91
C LEU A 33 13.40 -39.07 -5.75
N LYS A 34 14.11 -38.13 -5.14
CA LYS A 34 15.13 -37.30 -5.80
C LYS A 34 16.55 -37.63 -5.43
N ASP A 35 16.75 -38.71 -4.66
CA ASP A 35 18.05 -39.12 -4.11
C ASP A 35 18.73 -38.00 -3.29
N PHE A 36 17.95 -37.23 -2.53
CA PHE A 36 18.47 -36.20 -1.65
C PHE A 36 18.58 -36.72 -0.21
N SER A 37 19.74 -36.53 0.42
CA SER A 37 19.90 -36.80 1.86
C SER A 37 19.45 -35.57 2.67
N VAL A 38 18.32 -35.68 3.38
CA VAL A 38 17.82 -34.60 4.25
C VAL A 38 18.72 -34.51 5.50
N THR A 39 19.30 -33.33 5.69
CA THR A 39 20.20 -33.05 6.82
C THR A 39 19.40 -32.74 8.10
N SER A 40 18.36 -31.95 7.99
CA SER A 40 17.45 -31.61 9.09
C SER A 40 16.11 -31.14 8.56
N ILE A 41 15.07 -31.21 9.40
CA ILE A 41 13.77 -30.61 9.16
C ILE A 41 13.50 -29.63 10.30
N GLU A 42 13.34 -28.35 9.94
CA GLU A 42 13.11 -27.26 10.88
C GLU A 42 11.63 -26.89 10.94
N ASN A 43 11.10 -26.86 12.14
CA ASN A 43 9.69 -26.57 12.41
C ASN A 43 9.50 -25.13 12.90
N GLU A 44 8.47 -24.44 12.43
CA GLU A 44 8.13 -23.10 12.90
C GLU A 44 6.63 -22.94 13.09
N VAL A 45 6.22 -22.42 14.25
CA VAL A 45 4.82 -22.07 14.55
C VAL A 45 4.66 -20.56 14.32
N ILE A 46 4.16 -20.18 13.15
CA ILE A 46 4.00 -18.78 12.77
C ILE A 46 2.95 -18.62 11.68
N SER A 47 2.23 -17.48 11.67
CA SER A 47 1.26 -17.20 10.61
C SER A 47 1.94 -17.05 9.24
N GLY A 48 1.30 -17.59 8.19
CA GLY A 48 1.76 -17.42 6.80
C GLY A 48 1.75 -15.98 6.29
N GLY A 49 1.04 -15.06 6.96
CA GLY A 49 1.04 -13.63 6.64
C GLY A 49 2.26 -12.87 7.17
N VAL A 50 3.06 -13.47 8.06
CA VAL A 50 4.31 -12.86 8.54
C VAL A 50 5.36 -12.93 7.44
N GLU A 51 6.00 -11.82 7.13
CA GLU A 51 7.08 -11.73 6.14
C GLU A 51 8.19 -12.75 6.40
N ILE A 52 8.72 -13.35 5.35
CA ILE A 52 9.75 -14.41 5.44
C ILE A 52 10.97 -13.94 6.26
N ARG A 53 11.44 -12.71 6.05
CA ARG A 53 12.60 -12.15 6.76
C ARG A 53 12.39 -11.96 8.27
N LYS A 54 11.13 -11.92 8.71
CA LYS A 54 10.77 -11.81 10.14
C LYS A 54 10.60 -13.18 10.82
N ARG A 55 10.68 -14.26 10.06
CA ARG A 55 10.58 -15.63 10.56
C ARG A 55 11.94 -16.12 11.05
N LYS A 56 12.02 -16.37 12.35
CA LYS A 56 13.29 -16.69 13.02
C LYS A 56 13.95 -17.98 12.48
N SER A 57 13.18 -19.05 12.30
CA SER A 57 13.72 -20.33 11.84
C SER A 57 14.11 -20.26 10.36
N LEU A 58 13.22 -19.74 9.49
CA LEU A 58 13.50 -19.68 8.06
C LEU A 58 14.68 -18.75 7.73
N SER A 59 14.77 -17.58 8.38
CA SER A 59 15.91 -16.67 8.21
C SER A 59 17.24 -17.33 8.60
N LYS A 60 17.29 -18.03 9.74
CA LYS A 60 18.48 -18.75 10.18
C LYS A 60 18.87 -19.88 9.21
N ILE A 61 17.91 -20.57 8.61
CA ILE A 61 18.17 -21.59 7.59
C ILE A 61 18.89 -20.95 6.40
N VAL A 62 18.32 -19.88 5.84
CA VAL A 62 18.85 -19.21 4.64
C VAL A 62 20.22 -18.57 4.87
N GLU A 63 20.50 -18.12 6.10
CA GLU A 63 21.82 -17.62 6.48
C GLU A 63 22.90 -18.72 6.48
N LYS A 64 22.51 -19.95 6.79
CA LYS A 64 23.41 -21.11 6.87
C LYS A 64 23.59 -21.84 5.53
N LEU A 65 22.66 -21.66 4.58
CA LEU A 65 22.72 -22.30 3.29
C LEU A 65 23.70 -21.56 2.37
N VAL A 66 24.48 -22.34 1.65
CA VAL A 66 25.45 -21.86 0.66
C VAL A 66 25.07 -22.34 -0.75
N ARG A 67 25.82 -21.88 -1.75
CA ARG A 67 25.61 -22.27 -3.15
C ARG A 67 25.59 -23.79 -3.30
N GLY A 68 24.57 -24.29 -3.94
CA GLY A 68 24.34 -25.72 -4.16
C GLY A 68 23.54 -26.42 -3.07
N ASP A 69 23.32 -25.79 -1.91
CA ASP A 69 22.45 -26.35 -0.87
C ASP A 69 20.97 -26.23 -1.23
N ARG A 70 20.12 -27.02 -0.58
CA ARG A 70 18.70 -27.16 -0.89
C ARG A 70 17.82 -26.81 0.30
N LEU A 71 16.75 -26.08 0.02
CA LEU A 71 15.62 -25.86 0.92
C LEU A 71 14.38 -26.55 0.33
N ILE A 72 13.77 -27.44 1.10
CA ILE A 72 12.56 -28.14 0.67
C ILE A 72 11.37 -27.73 1.53
N VAL A 73 10.26 -27.40 0.90
CA VAL A 73 8.99 -27.12 1.57
C VAL A 73 7.87 -27.95 0.95
N ALA A 74 6.88 -28.35 1.75
CA ALA A 74 5.79 -29.18 1.26
C ALA A 74 4.93 -28.44 0.21
N ARG A 75 4.62 -27.17 0.45
CA ARG A 75 3.76 -26.36 -0.42
C ARG A 75 4.21 -24.90 -0.45
N LEU A 76 3.82 -24.17 -1.51
CA LEU A 76 4.17 -22.76 -1.70
C LEU A 76 3.68 -21.87 -0.55
N ASP A 77 2.46 -22.09 -0.06
CA ASP A 77 1.85 -21.32 1.04
C ASP A 77 2.56 -21.53 2.39
N ARG A 78 3.42 -22.54 2.51
CA ARG A 78 4.31 -22.72 3.66
C ARG A 78 5.45 -21.67 3.65
N LEU A 79 5.91 -21.25 2.46
CA LEU A 79 6.86 -20.14 2.36
C LEU A 79 6.21 -18.81 2.74
N SER A 80 5.17 -18.39 2.03
CA SER A 80 4.41 -17.20 2.37
C SER A 80 3.03 -17.23 1.71
N ARG A 81 2.05 -16.54 2.32
CA ARG A 81 0.76 -16.23 1.69
C ARG A 81 0.83 -14.97 0.81
N ASN A 82 1.90 -14.21 0.93
CA ASN A 82 2.15 -13.02 0.12
C ASN A 82 3.03 -13.39 -1.08
N ILE A 83 2.47 -13.26 -2.28
CA ILE A 83 3.14 -13.63 -3.53
C ILE A 83 4.41 -12.80 -3.76
N LEU A 84 4.37 -11.49 -3.46
CA LEU A 84 5.54 -10.61 -3.60
C LEU A 84 6.69 -11.01 -2.65
N ASP A 85 6.37 -11.41 -1.43
CA ASP A 85 7.34 -11.86 -0.45
C ASP A 85 7.99 -13.18 -0.89
N THR A 86 7.17 -14.11 -1.38
CA THR A 86 7.64 -15.38 -1.97
C THR A 86 8.56 -15.13 -3.16
N LEU A 87 8.18 -14.28 -4.09
CA LEU A 87 8.95 -13.96 -5.29
C LEU A 87 10.32 -13.36 -4.95
N LYS A 88 10.35 -12.40 -4.00
CA LYS A 88 11.61 -11.80 -3.51
C LYS A 88 12.52 -12.86 -2.90
N PHE A 89 11.95 -13.74 -2.08
CA PHE A 89 12.69 -14.79 -1.41
C PHE A 89 13.28 -15.80 -2.40
N VAL A 90 12.48 -16.29 -3.36
CA VAL A 90 12.95 -17.23 -4.38
C VAL A 90 14.05 -16.60 -5.24
N ASN A 91 13.91 -15.33 -5.63
CA ASN A 91 14.95 -14.63 -6.38
C ASN A 91 16.24 -14.43 -5.56
N GLU A 92 16.13 -14.13 -4.27
CA GLU A 92 17.29 -14.05 -3.37
C GLU A 92 18.03 -15.39 -3.29
N CYS A 93 17.30 -16.48 -3.09
CA CYS A 93 17.90 -17.83 -3.06
C CYS A 93 18.53 -18.20 -4.41
N LYS A 94 17.87 -17.88 -5.52
CA LYS A 94 18.41 -18.09 -6.88
C LYS A 94 19.73 -17.34 -7.06
N THR A 95 19.81 -16.08 -6.63
CA THR A 95 21.04 -15.28 -6.70
C THR A 95 22.17 -15.85 -5.86
N LYS A 96 21.85 -16.40 -4.69
CA LYS A 96 22.81 -17.11 -3.83
C LYS A 96 23.18 -18.50 -4.35
N GLY A 97 22.51 -19.00 -5.37
CA GLY A 97 22.67 -20.35 -5.91
C GLY A 97 22.12 -21.45 -5.00
N ILE A 98 21.15 -21.11 -4.14
CA ILE A 98 20.41 -22.04 -3.29
C ILE A 98 19.24 -22.60 -4.09
N GLU A 99 19.05 -23.91 -4.07
CA GLU A 99 17.93 -24.57 -4.71
C GLU A 99 16.70 -24.59 -3.77
N ILE A 100 15.57 -24.06 -4.22
CA ILE A 100 14.29 -24.20 -3.52
C ILE A 100 13.47 -25.27 -4.22
N HIS A 101 13.04 -26.27 -3.47
CA HIS A 101 12.13 -27.30 -3.91
C HIS A 101 10.79 -27.16 -3.19
N ILE A 102 9.72 -27.15 -3.94
CA ILE A 102 8.35 -27.22 -3.45
C ILE A 102 7.81 -28.56 -3.89
N VAL A 103 7.41 -29.42 -2.95
CA VAL A 103 7.06 -30.81 -3.25
C VAL A 103 6.04 -30.91 -4.40
N ASP A 104 5.00 -30.06 -4.37
CA ASP A 104 3.94 -30.07 -5.38
C ASP A 104 4.39 -29.47 -6.74
N LEU A 105 5.48 -28.71 -6.81
CA LEU A 105 5.90 -27.95 -7.99
C LEU A 105 7.30 -28.34 -8.51
N GLY A 106 8.06 -29.10 -7.75
CA GLY A 106 9.47 -29.39 -8.04
C GLY A 106 10.43 -28.25 -7.69
N CYS A 107 11.60 -28.20 -8.36
CA CYS A 107 12.57 -27.12 -8.14
C CYS A 107 12.10 -25.81 -8.77
N VAL A 108 11.98 -24.75 -7.97
CA VAL A 108 11.49 -23.43 -8.43
C VAL A 108 12.62 -22.43 -8.69
N THR A 109 13.85 -22.69 -8.27
CA THR A 109 15.00 -21.80 -8.54
C THR A 109 15.75 -22.16 -9.82
N ASN A 110 15.70 -23.43 -10.26
CA ASN A 110 16.39 -23.95 -11.42
C ASN A 110 15.44 -24.73 -12.34
N GLY A 111 15.82 -24.82 -13.63
CA GLY A 111 15.10 -25.60 -14.63
C GLY A 111 13.90 -24.88 -15.27
N GLY A 112 13.36 -25.47 -16.34
CA GLY A 112 12.28 -24.87 -17.13
C GLY A 112 10.97 -24.70 -16.37
N VAL A 113 10.60 -25.69 -15.55
CA VAL A 113 9.39 -25.64 -14.71
C VAL A 113 9.51 -24.53 -13.67
N GLY A 114 10.67 -24.37 -13.04
CA GLY A 114 10.92 -23.29 -12.08
C GLY A 114 10.76 -21.91 -12.71
N GLN A 115 11.23 -21.72 -13.94
CA GLN A 115 11.06 -20.45 -14.67
C GLN A 115 9.59 -20.16 -14.95
N ILE A 116 8.80 -21.17 -15.32
CA ILE A 116 7.35 -21.01 -15.56
C ILE A 116 6.66 -20.59 -14.26
N VAL A 117 6.95 -21.25 -13.15
CA VAL A 117 6.40 -20.92 -11.83
C VAL A 117 6.74 -19.48 -11.44
N LEU A 118 7.99 -19.07 -11.62
CA LEU A 118 8.41 -17.68 -11.35
C LEU A 118 7.68 -16.67 -12.23
N ASN A 119 7.48 -16.96 -13.51
CA ASN A 119 6.74 -16.08 -14.41
C ASN A 119 5.27 -15.93 -13.98
N ILE A 120 4.62 -17.03 -13.59
CA ILE A 120 3.24 -17.00 -13.08
C ILE A 120 3.17 -16.19 -11.79
N LEU A 121 4.09 -16.40 -10.85
CA LEU A 121 4.14 -15.62 -9.61
C LEU A 121 4.37 -14.12 -9.87
N THR A 122 5.19 -13.78 -10.86
CA THR A 122 5.42 -12.39 -11.26
C THR A 122 4.15 -11.75 -11.81
N CYS A 123 3.44 -12.42 -12.72
CA CYS A 123 2.16 -11.94 -13.26
C CYS A 123 1.11 -11.74 -12.17
N LEU A 124 0.99 -12.68 -11.23
CA LEU A 124 0.07 -12.57 -10.10
C LEU A 124 0.43 -11.38 -9.19
N ALA A 125 1.72 -11.18 -8.91
CA ALA A 125 2.21 -10.07 -8.11
C ALA A 125 1.94 -8.70 -8.75
N GLU A 126 2.07 -8.60 -10.06
CA GLU A 126 1.73 -7.39 -10.82
C GLU A 126 0.22 -7.13 -10.79
N THR A 127 -0.59 -8.16 -10.98
CA THR A 127 -2.06 -8.06 -10.90
C THR A 127 -2.52 -7.58 -9.52
N GLU A 128 -1.98 -8.13 -8.44
CA GLU A 128 -2.26 -7.65 -7.07
C GLU A 128 -1.91 -6.18 -6.89
N ARG A 129 -0.75 -5.73 -7.40
CA ARG A 129 -0.35 -4.32 -7.34
C ARG A 129 -1.33 -3.40 -8.06
N ILE A 130 -1.78 -3.80 -9.25
CA ILE A 130 -2.76 -3.04 -10.04
C ILE A 130 -4.07 -2.94 -9.25
N GLN A 131 -4.59 -4.06 -8.75
CA GLN A 131 -5.84 -4.10 -7.96
C GLN A 131 -5.77 -3.22 -6.70
N ILE A 132 -4.65 -3.25 -5.97
CA ILE A 132 -4.44 -2.39 -4.79
C ILE A 132 -4.44 -0.91 -5.22
N SER A 133 -3.75 -0.57 -6.31
CA SER A 133 -3.70 0.80 -6.83
C SER A 133 -5.08 1.30 -7.23
N GLU A 134 -5.86 0.48 -7.94
CA GLU A 134 -7.23 0.80 -8.34
C GLU A 134 -8.15 0.98 -7.14
N ARG A 135 -8.06 0.11 -6.14
CA ARG A 135 -8.82 0.24 -4.89
C ARG A 135 -8.50 1.55 -4.17
N ILE A 136 -7.21 1.91 -4.07
CA ILE A 136 -6.78 3.17 -3.45
C ILE A 136 -7.30 4.36 -4.26
N LYS A 137 -7.24 4.32 -5.60
CA LYS A 137 -7.78 5.38 -6.47
C LYS A 137 -9.29 5.54 -6.28
N ALA A 138 -10.03 4.43 -6.26
CA ALA A 138 -11.47 4.43 -6.03
C ALA A 138 -11.84 4.99 -4.65
N GLN A 139 -11.13 4.57 -3.60
CA GLN A 139 -11.33 5.11 -2.25
C GLN A 139 -11.04 6.62 -2.17
N LYS A 140 -9.95 7.08 -2.80
CA LYS A 140 -9.62 8.52 -2.87
C LYS A 140 -10.67 9.30 -3.63
N HIS A 141 -11.16 8.77 -4.76
CA HIS A 141 -12.22 9.39 -5.55
C HIS A 141 -13.52 9.51 -4.74
N TYR A 142 -13.94 8.43 -4.07
CA TYR A 142 -15.11 8.43 -3.19
C TYR A 142 -14.95 9.44 -2.04
N ALA A 143 -13.81 9.43 -1.36
CA ALA A 143 -13.54 10.34 -0.26
C ALA A 143 -13.51 11.82 -0.73
N LYS A 144 -12.98 12.09 -1.93
CA LYS A 144 -13.04 13.43 -2.54
C LYS A 144 -14.48 13.86 -2.83
N LYS A 145 -15.32 12.96 -3.34
CA LYS A 145 -16.74 13.20 -3.61
C LYS A 145 -17.52 13.51 -2.32
N GLU A 146 -17.23 12.77 -1.26
CA GLU A 146 -17.80 12.96 0.08
C GLU A 146 -17.18 14.10 0.89
N ARG A 147 -16.22 14.86 0.30
CA ARG A 147 -15.45 15.90 0.99
C ARG A 147 -14.77 15.44 2.27
N LYS A 148 -14.30 14.20 2.30
CA LYS A 148 -13.52 13.66 3.42
C LYS A 148 -12.06 14.09 3.32
N PHE A 149 -11.46 14.38 4.48
CA PHE A 149 -10.05 14.70 4.55
C PHE A 149 -9.20 13.46 4.21
N LEU A 150 -8.35 13.58 3.19
CA LEU A 150 -7.52 12.49 2.67
C LEU A 150 -6.11 12.44 3.30
N GLY A 151 -5.85 13.28 4.28
CA GLY A 151 -4.51 13.44 4.87
C GLY A 151 -3.69 14.55 4.19
N GLY A 152 -2.52 14.84 4.78
CA GLY A 152 -1.65 15.93 4.33
C GLY A 152 -1.92 17.26 5.05
N ALA A 153 -1.50 18.38 4.45
CA ALA A 153 -1.78 19.71 4.99
C ALA A 153 -3.26 20.04 4.84
N MET A 154 -3.86 20.58 5.91
CA MET A 154 -5.24 21.05 5.88
C MET A 154 -5.45 22.11 4.80
N GLU A 155 -6.58 22.08 4.12
CA GLU A 155 -6.93 23.10 3.13
C GLU A 155 -7.28 24.41 3.83
N PHE A 156 -6.70 25.51 3.34
CA PHE A 156 -6.97 26.83 3.87
C PHE A 156 -8.47 27.17 3.72
N GLY A 157 -9.09 27.64 4.78
CA GLY A 157 -10.52 27.91 4.86
C GLY A 157 -11.36 26.76 5.39
N TYR A 158 -10.76 25.61 5.68
CA TYR A 158 -11.48 24.42 6.12
C TYR A 158 -10.82 23.75 7.34
N ARG A 159 -11.64 23.09 8.16
CA ARG A 159 -11.24 22.22 9.26
C ARG A 159 -11.92 20.87 9.13
N LYS A 160 -11.39 19.87 9.82
CA LYS A 160 -11.95 18.51 9.85
C LYS A 160 -12.93 18.41 11.02
N ASP A 161 -14.12 17.85 10.78
CA ASP A 161 -15.05 17.45 11.83
C ASP A 161 -14.64 16.08 12.44
N ASP A 162 -15.38 15.65 13.46
CA ASP A 162 -15.13 14.37 14.16
C ASP A 162 -15.29 13.14 13.25
N LYS A 163 -16.03 13.26 12.15
CA LYS A 163 -16.24 12.21 11.15
C LYS A 163 -15.23 12.27 10.00
N GLY A 164 -14.25 13.18 10.09
CA GLY A 164 -13.23 13.36 9.07
C GLY A 164 -13.68 14.14 7.82
N LYS A 165 -14.83 14.78 7.85
CA LYS A 165 -15.35 15.62 6.75
C LYS A 165 -14.78 17.03 6.84
N LEU A 166 -14.49 17.63 5.70
CA LEU A 166 -14.05 19.02 5.62
C LEU A 166 -15.26 19.95 5.78
N ILE A 167 -15.22 20.77 6.82
CA ILE A 167 -16.19 21.83 7.09
C ILE A 167 -15.49 23.18 7.09
N PRO A 168 -16.18 24.29 6.75
CA PRO A 168 -15.58 25.62 6.80
C PRO A 168 -15.02 25.94 8.19
N ASP A 169 -13.81 26.50 8.23
CA ASP A 169 -13.26 27.14 9.42
C ASP A 169 -13.69 28.62 9.42
N GLU A 170 -14.46 29.06 10.39
CA GLU A 170 -15.08 30.37 10.41
C GLU A 170 -14.07 31.51 10.18
N LYS A 171 -12.90 31.44 10.81
CA LYS A 171 -11.88 32.50 10.73
C LYS A 171 -11.17 32.51 9.36
N GLU A 172 -10.77 31.34 8.91
CA GLU A 172 -10.05 31.22 7.62
C GLU A 172 -10.98 31.39 6.43
N TYR A 173 -12.24 30.98 6.58
CA TYR A 173 -13.25 31.09 5.54
C TYR A 173 -13.59 32.52 5.20
N ILE A 174 -13.70 33.42 6.21
CA ILE A 174 -13.88 34.85 6.00
C ILE A 174 -12.72 35.46 5.19
N ILE A 175 -11.48 35.01 5.48
CA ILE A 175 -10.29 35.43 4.72
C ILE A 175 -10.37 34.95 3.28
N LEU A 176 -10.79 33.71 3.09
CA LEU A 176 -10.94 33.08 1.77
C LEU A 176 -11.98 33.85 0.92
N GLN A 177 -13.14 34.19 1.50
CA GLN A 177 -14.15 35.02 0.82
C GLN A 177 -13.61 36.41 0.44
N SER A 178 -12.87 37.06 1.35
CA SER A 178 -12.22 38.34 1.06
C SER A 178 -11.22 38.23 -0.09
N MET A 179 -10.44 37.15 -0.20
CA MET A 179 -9.53 36.94 -1.32
C MET A 179 -10.29 36.89 -2.66
N PHE A 180 -11.40 36.17 -2.72
CA PHE A 180 -12.21 36.05 -3.94
C PHE A 180 -12.87 37.39 -4.29
N ASN A 181 -13.42 38.15 -3.32
CA ASN A 181 -14.02 39.45 -3.56
C ASN A 181 -12.99 40.44 -4.12
N LEU A 182 -11.79 40.50 -3.55
CA LEU A 182 -10.70 41.36 -4.06
C LEU A 182 -10.27 40.92 -5.47
N ARG A 183 -10.28 39.65 -5.77
CA ARG A 183 -9.96 39.13 -7.11
C ARG A 183 -11.01 39.57 -8.14
N ASN A 184 -12.30 39.52 -7.79
CA ASN A 184 -13.39 39.98 -8.65
C ASN A 184 -13.34 41.49 -8.93
N GLN A 185 -12.79 42.27 -7.98
CA GLN A 185 -12.49 43.68 -8.17
C GLN A 185 -11.26 43.92 -9.09
N GLY A 186 -10.68 42.83 -9.66
CA GLY A 186 -9.55 42.91 -10.60
C GLY A 186 -8.16 42.97 -9.94
N LEU A 187 -8.05 42.79 -8.61
CA LEU A 187 -6.74 42.84 -7.95
C LEU A 187 -5.87 41.63 -8.29
N GLY A 188 -4.58 41.87 -8.52
CA GLY A 188 -3.58 40.81 -8.67
C GLY A 188 -3.22 40.14 -7.34
N TYR A 189 -2.74 38.90 -7.38
CA TYR A 189 -2.43 38.09 -6.17
C TYR A 189 -1.49 38.75 -5.17
N ARG A 190 -0.56 39.60 -5.61
CA ARG A 190 0.35 40.38 -4.73
C ARG A 190 -0.46 41.41 -3.93
N LYS A 191 -1.27 42.18 -4.59
CA LYS A 191 -2.14 43.17 -3.93
C LYS A 191 -3.14 42.51 -2.97
N ILE A 192 -3.72 41.38 -3.35
CA ILE A 192 -4.58 40.59 -2.46
C ILE A 192 -3.83 40.15 -1.22
N SER A 193 -2.59 39.66 -1.35
CA SER A 193 -1.74 39.27 -0.21
C SER A 193 -1.54 40.46 0.76
N ASP A 194 -1.28 41.66 0.23
CA ASP A 194 -1.03 42.85 1.04
C ASP A 194 -2.34 43.32 1.74
N GLU A 195 -3.47 43.34 1.04
CA GLU A 195 -4.76 43.68 1.63
C GLU A 195 -5.21 42.70 2.72
N ILE A 196 -5.02 41.39 2.51
CA ILE A 196 -5.32 40.40 3.53
C ILE A 196 -4.44 40.59 4.78
N LYS A 197 -3.14 40.89 4.59
CA LYS A 197 -2.24 41.20 5.69
C LYS A 197 -2.70 42.45 6.46
N LYS A 198 -3.08 43.49 5.74
CA LYS A 198 -3.55 44.75 6.31
C LYS A 198 -4.85 44.57 7.09
N LYS A 199 -5.83 43.84 6.52
CA LYS A 199 -7.17 43.69 7.10
C LYS A 199 -7.26 42.68 8.22
N TYR A 200 -6.53 41.57 8.11
CA TYR A 200 -6.64 40.43 9.04
C TYR A 200 -5.36 40.16 9.84
N GLY A 201 -4.27 40.93 9.63
CA GLY A 201 -2.98 40.72 10.32
C GLY A 201 -2.24 39.46 9.89
N ARG A 202 -2.81 38.65 8.97
CA ARG A 202 -2.26 37.34 8.57
C ARG A 202 -1.43 37.46 7.29
N LYS A 203 -0.15 37.11 7.38
CA LYS A 203 0.76 37.11 6.22
C LYS A 203 0.56 35.81 5.42
N ILE A 204 0.01 35.93 4.20
CA ILE A 204 -0.13 34.82 3.24
C ILE A 204 0.61 35.26 1.98
N PHE A 205 1.66 34.54 1.60
CA PHE A 205 2.44 34.90 0.42
C PHE A 205 1.62 34.80 -0.86
N PHE A 206 1.91 35.64 -1.86
CA PHE A 206 1.11 35.71 -3.10
C PHE A 206 1.06 34.36 -3.87
N GLN A 207 2.12 33.54 -3.79
CA GLN A 207 2.12 32.18 -4.37
C GLN A 207 1.10 31.27 -3.65
N GLN A 208 0.96 31.44 -2.33
CA GLN A 208 -0.03 30.70 -1.54
C GLN A 208 -1.45 31.20 -1.87
N VAL A 209 -1.65 32.51 -2.00
CA VAL A 209 -2.93 33.10 -2.43
C VAL A 209 -3.35 32.53 -3.79
N HIS A 210 -2.43 32.52 -4.77
CA HIS A 210 -2.67 31.90 -6.07
C HIS A 210 -3.06 30.42 -5.94
N LYS A 211 -2.27 29.63 -5.19
CA LYS A 211 -2.53 28.21 -5.00
C LYS A 211 -3.87 27.93 -4.29
N ILE A 212 -4.24 28.75 -3.32
CA ILE A 212 -5.52 28.63 -2.61
C ILE A 212 -6.68 28.93 -3.56
N MET A 213 -6.59 30.00 -4.32
CA MET A 213 -7.67 30.45 -5.20
C MET A 213 -7.85 29.61 -6.46
N THR A 214 -6.78 28.97 -6.97
CA THR A 214 -6.84 28.10 -8.16
C THR A 214 -7.29 26.66 -7.84
N ARG A 215 -7.49 26.29 -6.57
CA ARG A 215 -8.04 24.98 -6.23
C ARG A 215 -9.48 24.87 -6.72
N GLU A 216 -9.76 23.82 -7.47
CA GLU A 216 -11.07 23.51 -8.09
C GLU A 216 -12.23 23.60 -7.08
N HIS A 217 -11.99 23.16 -5.87
CA HIS A 217 -12.94 23.16 -4.78
C HIS A 217 -13.34 24.60 -4.34
N ASN A 218 -12.35 25.47 -4.15
CA ASN A 218 -12.58 26.84 -3.75
C ASN A 218 -13.26 27.63 -4.87
N GLN A 219 -12.93 27.37 -6.13
CA GLN A 219 -13.59 28.00 -7.28
C GLN A 219 -15.05 27.57 -7.42
N LYS A 220 -15.36 26.28 -7.30
CA LYS A 220 -16.76 25.81 -7.37
C LYS A 220 -17.63 26.42 -6.28
N PHE A 221 -17.09 26.51 -5.07
CA PHE A 221 -17.83 27.10 -3.96
C PHE A 221 -18.10 28.59 -4.18
N PHE A 222 -17.11 29.31 -4.66
CA PHE A 222 -17.24 30.74 -4.94
C PHE A 222 -18.28 31.01 -6.02
N ASN A 223 -18.26 30.25 -7.13
CA ASN A 223 -19.23 30.38 -8.21
C ASN A 223 -20.66 30.09 -7.73
N GLN A 224 -20.87 29.08 -6.90
CA GLN A 224 -22.20 28.81 -6.31
C GLN A 224 -22.70 29.89 -5.38
N ALA A 225 -21.82 30.47 -4.55
CA ALA A 225 -22.20 31.58 -3.67
C ALA A 225 -22.54 32.87 -4.44
N TYR A 226 -21.89 33.07 -5.59
CA TYR A 226 -22.13 34.25 -6.45
C TYR A 226 -23.43 34.13 -7.23
N ASP A 227 -23.79 32.96 -7.75
CA ASP A 227 -25.07 32.73 -8.44
C ASP A 227 -26.26 32.94 -7.49
N HIS A 228 -26.14 32.60 -6.21
CA HIS A 228 -27.20 32.85 -5.23
C HIS A 228 -27.34 34.33 -4.82
N SER A 229 -26.24 35.10 -4.79
CA SER A 229 -26.31 36.54 -4.49
C SER A 229 -26.87 37.33 -5.66
N SER A 230 -26.51 37.02 -6.89
CA SER A 230 -27.05 37.63 -8.11
C SER A 230 -28.55 37.37 -8.30
N SER A 231 -29.03 36.20 -7.86
CA SER A 231 -30.45 35.83 -7.92
C SER A 231 -31.30 36.52 -6.85
N ASN A 232 -30.71 36.94 -5.73
CA ASN A 232 -31.40 37.69 -4.67
C ASN A 232 -31.45 39.20 -4.95
N GLU A 233 -30.42 39.79 -5.58
CA GLU A 233 -30.45 41.19 -5.98
C GLU A 233 -31.45 41.44 -7.11
N MET A 234 -31.70 40.46 -8.02
CA MET A 234 -32.78 40.56 -9.02
C MET A 234 -34.20 40.44 -8.44
N ARG A 235 -34.37 39.88 -7.25
CA ARG A 235 -35.69 39.76 -6.60
C ARG A 235 -36.06 40.97 -5.73
N LEU A 236 -35.13 41.88 -5.46
CA LEU A 236 -35.37 43.12 -4.71
C LEU A 236 -35.50 44.34 -5.61
N ALA A 237 -35.40 44.16 -6.93
CA ALA A 237 -35.50 45.22 -7.93
C ALA A 237 -36.78 45.15 -8.81
N VAL A 238 -37.83 44.43 -8.36
CA VAL A 238 -39.17 44.41 -8.99
C VAL A 238 -40.21 44.87 -8.01
#